data_c87547b18e5c7a5468a64724d438a553
#
_entry.id   c87547b18e5c7a5468a64724d438a553
#
_cell.length_a   1.000
_cell.length_b   1.000
_cell.length_c   1.000
_cell.angle_alpha   90.00
_cell.angle_beta   90.00
_cell.angle_gamma   90.00
#
_symmetry.space_group_name_H-M   'P 1'
#
loop_
_entity.id
_entity.type
_entity.pdbx_description
1 polymer ?
#
loop_
_entity_poly.entity_id
_entity_poly.type
_entity_poly.pdbx_seq_one_letter_code
_entity_poly.pdbx_strand_id
1 'polypeptide(L)'
;PEEIIEGKIQKTPEEITNLLENALEGTGLIKNPRIRFTTHPEITKIKEIRAKHLDQFIAIEGIVRQSSDVRPQVVNARFECPTCGAILSVLQIDRKFREPSRCSCGRKGLFKLLTKEMVDAQRLVIEESPDSLEGGEQPKRMSVFLKEDLVDPKMEDRTTPGSKVRVIGVLKEVPVPLPQ
;
A
#
# COMPACT_ATOMS: atom_id res chain seq x y z
N PRO A 1 27.04 -0.05 -8.93
CA PRO A 1 25.81 0.70 -9.25
C PRO A 1 24.55 -0.04 -8.80
N GLU A 2 24.49 -1.38 -8.89
CA GLU A 2 23.33 -2.19 -8.50
C GLU A 2 23.06 -2.11 -7.00
N GLU A 3 24.05 -2.27 -6.15
CA GLU A 3 23.93 -2.17 -4.69
C GLU A 3 23.39 -0.80 -4.21
N ILE A 4 23.72 0.28 -4.92
CA ILE A 4 23.24 1.62 -4.57
C ILE A 4 21.75 1.75 -4.91
N ILE A 5 21.31 1.15 -5.99
CA ILE A 5 19.91 1.15 -6.42
C ILE A 5 19.09 0.27 -5.47
N GLU A 6 19.56 -0.92 -5.12
CA GLU A 6 18.91 -1.81 -4.15
C GLU A 6 18.74 -1.16 -2.78
N GLY A 7 19.78 -0.51 -2.24
CA GLY A 7 19.70 0.19 -0.97
C GLY A 7 18.74 1.38 -0.97
N LYS A 8 18.56 2.07 -2.11
CA LYS A 8 17.58 3.15 -2.26
C LYS A 8 16.16 2.61 -2.42
N ILE A 9 15.97 1.53 -3.17
CA ILE A 9 14.66 0.88 -3.32
C ILE A 9 14.11 0.45 -1.95
N GLN A 10 14.94 -0.04 -1.05
CA GLN A 10 14.52 -0.40 0.30
C GLN A 10 14.11 0.79 1.15
N LYS A 11 14.78 1.94 1.03
CA LYS A 11 14.55 3.11 1.90
C LYS A 11 13.42 4.03 1.41
N THR A 12 13.28 4.21 0.10
CA THR A 12 12.27 5.10 -0.50
C THR A 12 11.62 4.43 -1.72
N PRO A 13 10.93 3.30 -1.54
CA PRO A 13 10.43 2.49 -2.66
C PRO A 13 9.43 3.23 -3.53
N GLU A 14 8.55 4.02 -2.93
CA GLU A 14 7.51 4.76 -3.68
C GLU A 14 8.10 5.87 -4.56
N GLU A 15 9.10 6.61 -4.04
CA GLU A 15 9.75 7.68 -4.80
C GLU A 15 10.46 7.12 -6.03
N ILE A 16 11.18 6.02 -5.85
CA ILE A 16 11.92 5.39 -6.96
C ILE A 16 10.96 4.78 -7.97
N THR A 17 9.92 4.12 -7.51
CA THR A 17 8.90 3.53 -8.41
C THR A 17 8.25 4.63 -9.25
N ASN A 18 7.82 5.72 -8.63
CA ASN A 18 7.23 6.87 -9.32
C ASN A 18 8.21 7.52 -10.30
N LEU A 19 9.48 7.62 -9.94
CA LEU A 19 10.51 8.22 -10.79
C LEU A 19 10.76 7.37 -12.04
N LEU A 20 10.80 6.06 -11.88
CA LEU A 20 10.95 5.11 -12.98
C LEU A 20 9.70 5.07 -13.88
N GLU A 21 8.50 5.08 -13.30
CA GLU A 21 7.23 5.12 -14.05
C GLU A 21 7.15 6.42 -14.87
N ASN A 22 7.46 7.57 -14.29
CA ASN A 22 7.50 8.85 -15.00
C ASN A 22 8.56 8.87 -16.11
N ALA A 23 9.72 8.27 -15.88
CA ALA A 23 10.76 8.17 -16.90
C ALA A 23 10.30 7.30 -18.10
N LEU A 24 9.62 6.19 -17.83
CA LEU A 24 9.06 5.32 -18.87
C LEU A 24 7.93 6.02 -19.65
N GLU A 25 7.05 6.74 -18.95
CA GLU A 25 5.98 7.51 -19.58
C GLU A 25 6.55 8.61 -20.48
N GLY A 26 7.62 9.27 -20.03
CA GLY A 26 8.34 10.29 -20.80
C GLY A 26 8.94 9.79 -22.12
N THR A 27 9.16 8.48 -22.28
CA THR A 27 9.59 7.89 -23.56
C THR A 27 8.49 7.85 -24.63
N GLY A 28 7.23 8.00 -24.22
CA GLY A 28 6.05 7.93 -25.10
C GLY A 28 5.73 6.52 -25.65
N LEU A 29 6.49 5.50 -25.26
CA LEU A 29 6.32 4.12 -25.73
C LEU A 29 5.21 3.38 -24.99
N ILE A 30 4.99 3.72 -23.73
CA ILE A 30 4.03 3.06 -22.85
C ILE A 30 3.16 4.13 -22.17
N LYS A 31 1.84 3.94 -22.21
CA LYS A 31 0.89 4.78 -21.48
C LYS A 31 0.64 4.17 -20.10
N ASN A 32 0.73 4.99 -19.05
CA ASN A 32 0.52 4.60 -17.65
C ASN A 32 1.34 3.34 -17.25
N PRO A 33 2.67 3.37 -17.37
CA PRO A 33 3.51 2.25 -16.98
C PRO A 33 3.34 1.96 -15.48
N ARG A 34 3.33 0.67 -15.11
CA ARG A 34 3.34 0.23 -13.72
C ARG A 34 4.52 -0.71 -13.50
N ILE A 35 5.37 -0.37 -12.55
CA ILE A 35 6.53 -1.18 -12.20
C ILE A 35 6.16 -2.11 -11.06
N ARG A 36 6.46 -3.39 -11.23
CA ARG A 36 6.25 -4.44 -10.23
C ARG A 36 7.54 -5.19 -10.00
N PHE A 37 7.87 -5.40 -8.74
CA PHE A 37 9.02 -6.21 -8.34
C PHE A 37 8.55 -7.65 -8.14
N THR A 38 9.22 -8.59 -8.77
CA THR A 38 8.89 -10.01 -8.71
C THR A 38 9.74 -10.79 -7.72
N THR A 39 10.85 -10.19 -7.27
CA THR A 39 11.78 -10.81 -6.34
C THR A 39 12.13 -9.85 -5.20
N HIS A 40 12.36 -10.42 -4.03
CA HIS A 40 12.91 -9.72 -2.87
C HIS A 40 13.90 -10.69 -2.20
N PRO A 41 15.07 -10.25 -1.78
CA PRO A 41 16.13 -11.13 -1.25
C PRO A 41 15.71 -11.83 0.05
N GLU A 42 14.92 -11.16 0.87
CA GLU A 42 14.51 -11.68 2.17
C GLU A 42 12.99 -11.75 2.32
N ILE A 43 12.50 -12.84 2.87
CA ILE A 43 11.10 -13.00 3.26
C ILE A 43 10.98 -12.68 4.74
N THR A 44 10.18 -11.68 5.05
CA THR A 44 9.92 -11.26 6.44
C THR A 44 8.73 -12.03 7.00
N LYS A 45 8.90 -12.70 8.13
CA LYS A 45 7.76 -13.33 8.82
C LYS A 45 6.85 -12.25 9.39
N ILE A 46 5.53 -12.45 9.30
CA ILE A 46 4.54 -11.45 9.76
C ILE A 46 4.76 -11.15 11.25
N LYS A 47 5.11 -12.15 12.05
CA LYS A 47 5.43 -12.00 13.48
C LYS A 47 6.64 -11.12 13.78
N GLU A 48 7.57 -10.99 12.82
CA GLU A 48 8.83 -10.24 12.96
C GLU A 48 8.71 -8.78 12.50
N ILE A 49 7.57 -8.40 11.94
CA ILE A 49 7.32 -7.03 11.50
C ILE A 49 7.35 -6.07 12.70
N ARG A 50 8.12 -5.00 12.59
CA ARG A 50 8.31 -3.96 13.61
C ARG A 50 8.29 -2.58 12.97
N ALA A 51 8.26 -1.54 13.78
CA ALA A 51 8.26 -0.15 13.34
C ALA A 51 9.40 0.21 12.36
N LYS A 52 10.55 -0.44 12.48
CA LYS A 52 11.69 -0.26 11.57
C LYS A 52 11.39 -0.63 10.11
N HIS A 53 10.36 -1.46 9.88
CA HIS A 53 9.96 -1.91 8.54
C HIS A 53 8.90 -0.98 7.91
N LEU A 54 8.39 0.02 8.66
CA LEU A 54 7.44 1.00 8.11
C LEU A 54 8.05 1.76 6.94
N ASP A 55 7.24 1.97 5.92
CA ASP A 55 7.61 2.60 4.66
C ASP A 55 8.71 1.88 3.87
N GLN A 56 9.09 0.68 4.29
CA GLN A 56 10.05 -0.15 3.58
C GLN A 56 9.36 -1.17 2.67
N PHE A 57 10.10 -1.56 1.66
CA PHE A 57 9.71 -2.62 0.73
C PHE A 57 10.03 -3.97 1.38
N ILE A 58 9.01 -4.78 1.59
CA ILE A 58 9.13 -6.10 2.22
C ILE A 58 8.45 -7.19 1.40
N ALA A 59 8.89 -8.42 1.58
CA ALA A 59 8.21 -9.61 1.08
C ALA A 59 7.68 -10.44 2.23
N ILE A 60 6.44 -10.88 2.14
CA ILE A 60 5.79 -11.79 3.09
C ILE A 60 5.24 -13.01 2.36
N GLU A 61 5.21 -14.14 3.03
CA GLU A 61 4.52 -15.34 2.56
C GLU A 61 3.43 -15.76 3.54
N GLY A 62 2.36 -16.31 3.00
CA GLY A 62 1.28 -16.83 3.81
C GLY A 62 0.12 -17.38 2.99
N ILE A 63 -0.95 -17.70 3.69
CA ILE A 63 -2.18 -18.24 3.13
C ILE A 63 -3.25 -17.17 3.19
N VAL A 64 -3.95 -16.95 2.09
CA VAL A 64 -5.12 -16.06 2.05
C VAL A 64 -6.23 -16.66 2.90
N ARG A 65 -6.65 -15.96 3.94
CA ARG A 65 -7.76 -16.36 4.82
C ARG A 65 -9.07 -15.68 4.45
N GLN A 66 -8.97 -14.44 4.02
CA GLN A 66 -10.14 -13.67 3.59
C GLN A 66 -9.77 -12.82 2.37
N SER A 67 -10.70 -12.72 1.47
CA SER A 67 -10.65 -11.83 0.31
C SER A 67 -11.93 -11.00 0.30
N SER A 68 -11.82 -9.70 0.14
CA SER A 68 -12.98 -8.83 -0.07
C SER A 68 -13.34 -8.78 -1.54
N ASP A 69 -14.53 -8.31 -1.86
CA ASP A 69 -14.87 -7.93 -3.22
C ASP A 69 -13.96 -6.79 -3.70
N VAL A 70 -13.74 -6.72 -5.01
CA VAL A 70 -13.10 -5.57 -5.65
C VAL A 70 -14.10 -4.42 -5.64
N ARG A 71 -13.66 -3.27 -5.12
CA ARG A 71 -14.50 -2.07 -5.04
C ARG A 71 -13.68 -0.82 -5.36
N PRO A 72 -14.30 0.18 -6.02
CA PRO A 72 -13.68 1.50 -6.15
C PRO A 72 -13.41 2.10 -4.76
N GLN A 73 -12.17 2.50 -4.52
CA GLN A 73 -11.76 3.17 -3.30
C GLN A 73 -11.06 4.49 -3.64
N VAL A 74 -11.35 5.51 -2.84
CA VAL A 74 -10.57 6.75 -2.90
C VAL A 74 -9.22 6.47 -2.26
N VAL A 75 -8.15 6.63 -3.02
CA VAL A 75 -6.77 6.43 -2.53
C VAL A 75 -6.10 7.73 -2.18
N ASN A 76 -6.49 8.81 -2.82
CA ASN A 76 -5.98 10.13 -2.57
C ASN A 76 -7.09 11.19 -2.75
N ALA A 77 -7.09 12.19 -1.90
CA ALA A 77 -8.00 13.32 -2.01
C ALA A 77 -7.21 14.63 -1.88
N ARG A 78 -7.46 15.56 -2.79
CA ARG A 78 -6.85 16.88 -2.77
C ARG A 78 -7.84 17.90 -2.25
N PHE A 79 -7.38 18.70 -1.32
CA PHE A 79 -8.16 19.76 -0.68
C PHE A 79 -7.46 21.09 -0.85
N GLU A 80 -8.25 22.13 -0.99
CA GLU A 80 -7.78 23.53 -1.01
C GLU A 80 -8.05 24.17 0.35
N CYS A 81 -7.05 24.84 0.88
CA CYS A 81 -7.23 25.65 2.07
C CYS A 81 -7.87 27.00 1.67
N PRO A 82 -9.10 27.31 2.14
CA PRO A 82 -9.77 28.55 1.74
C PRO A 82 -9.12 29.81 2.30
N THR A 83 -8.17 29.70 3.22
CA THR A 83 -7.47 30.84 3.82
C THR A 83 -6.21 31.21 3.03
N CYS A 84 -5.43 30.24 2.59
CA CYS A 84 -4.13 30.49 1.93
C CYS A 84 -4.03 29.91 0.52
N GLY A 85 -5.05 29.21 0.02
CA GLY A 85 -5.03 28.56 -1.29
C GLY A 85 -4.12 27.35 -1.41
N ALA A 86 -3.47 26.92 -0.33
CA ALA A 86 -2.57 25.76 -0.35
C ALA A 86 -3.35 24.48 -0.67
N ILE A 87 -2.78 23.64 -1.53
CA ILE A 87 -3.33 22.31 -1.85
C ILE A 87 -2.75 21.29 -0.88
N LEU A 88 -3.65 20.60 -0.18
CA LEU A 88 -3.34 19.54 0.76
C LEU A 88 -3.75 18.19 0.17
N SER A 89 -2.81 17.26 0.04
CA SER A 89 -3.08 15.91 -0.43
C SER A 89 -3.18 14.98 0.77
N VAL A 90 -4.27 14.22 0.87
CA VAL A 90 -4.50 13.28 1.96
C VAL A 90 -4.70 11.88 1.38
N LEU A 91 -3.76 10.99 1.72
CA LEU A 91 -3.89 9.57 1.38
C LEU A 91 -5.03 8.95 2.17
N GLN A 92 -5.88 8.21 1.47
CA GLN A 92 -7.03 7.52 2.03
C GLN A 92 -6.68 6.05 2.24
N ILE A 93 -6.24 5.70 3.43
CA ILE A 93 -5.83 4.32 3.76
C ILE A 93 -6.99 3.54 4.38
N ASP A 94 -7.88 4.26 5.07
CA ASP A 94 -9.00 3.67 5.82
C ASP A 94 -10.30 3.62 5.01
N ARG A 95 -11.26 2.84 5.51
CA ARG A 95 -12.64 2.83 4.97
C ARG A 95 -13.37 4.15 5.17
N LYS A 96 -12.99 4.94 6.18
CA LYS A 96 -13.59 6.24 6.46
C LYS A 96 -12.80 7.32 5.74
N PHE A 97 -13.49 8.11 4.93
CA PHE A 97 -12.90 9.24 4.24
C PHE A 97 -12.35 10.26 5.24
N ARG A 98 -11.08 10.61 5.07
CA ARG A 98 -10.38 11.55 5.95
C ARG A 98 -10.16 12.88 5.26
N GLU A 99 -10.44 13.94 6.00
CA GLU A 99 -10.09 15.31 5.62
C GLU A 99 -8.82 15.75 6.35
N PRO A 100 -8.10 16.76 5.80
CA PRO A 100 -6.94 17.32 6.50
C PRO A 100 -7.36 17.88 7.84
N SER A 101 -6.58 17.61 8.88
CA SER A 101 -6.85 18.17 10.22
C SER A 101 -6.38 19.62 10.36
N ARG A 102 -5.27 19.96 9.69
CA ARG A 102 -4.61 21.28 9.80
C ARG A 102 -3.85 21.63 8.52
N CYS A 103 -3.87 22.91 8.17
CA CYS A 103 -3.01 23.49 7.14
C CYS A 103 -1.76 24.14 7.77
N SER A 104 -0.70 24.28 7.00
CA SER A 104 0.53 24.99 7.40
C SER A 104 0.28 26.44 7.81
N CYS A 105 -0.76 27.11 7.27
CA CYS A 105 -1.17 28.46 7.68
C CYS A 105 -1.85 28.52 9.06
N GLY A 106 -2.03 27.37 9.75
CA GLY A 106 -2.67 27.28 11.06
C GLY A 106 -4.17 26.98 11.05
N ARG A 107 -4.85 27.06 9.89
CA ARG A 107 -6.29 26.74 9.77
C ARG A 107 -6.57 25.29 10.15
N LYS A 108 -7.65 25.06 10.89
CA LYS A 108 -8.17 23.75 11.27
C LYS A 108 -9.55 23.54 10.65
N GLY A 109 -9.74 22.39 9.99
CA GLY A 109 -11.03 21.97 9.44
C GLY A 109 -11.57 22.81 8.28
N LEU A 110 -12.70 22.38 7.72
CA LEU A 110 -13.43 23.03 6.62
C LEU A 110 -12.56 23.32 5.39
N PHE A 111 -11.92 22.30 4.87
CA PHE A 111 -11.17 22.38 3.62
C PHE A 111 -12.07 22.06 2.44
N LYS A 112 -11.85 22.74 1.31
CA LYS A 112 -12.61 22.52 0.08
C LYS A 112 -12.02 21.32 -0.65
N LEU A 113 -12.83 20.28 -0.89
CA LEU A 113 -12.43 19.15 -1.70
C LEU A 113 -12.31 19.58 -3.17
N LEU A 114 -11.15 19.37 -3.78
CA LEU A 114 -10.90 19.65 -5.20
C LEU A 114 -11.11 18.39 -6.06
N THR A 115 -10.38 17.32 -5.74
CA THR A 115 -10.40 16.09 -6.53
C THR A 115 -10.30 14.87 -5.64
N LYS A 116 -10.90 13.76 -6.12
CA LYS A 116 -10.73 12.41 -5.54
C LYS A 116 -10.11 11.53 -6.60
N GLU A 117 -9.03 10.86 -6.25
CA GLU A 117 -8.44 9.82 -7.06
C GLU A 117 -9.00 8.48 -6.58
N MET A 118 -9.64 7.75 -7.48
CA MET A 118 -10.26 6.46 -7.17
C MET A 118 -9.57 5.38 -7.97
N VAL A 119 -9.31 4.25 -7.33
CA VAL A 119 -8.82 3.04 -7.98
C VAL A 119 -9.62 1.84 -7.51
N ASP A 120 -9.67 0.81 -8.32
CA ASP A 120 -10.20 -0.47 -7.89
C ASP A 120 -9.24 -1.10 -6.90
N ALA A 121 -9.76 -1.52 -5.76
CA ALA A 121 -8.97 -2.08 -4.69
C ALA A 121 -9.67 -3.30 -4.06
N GLN A 122 -8.84 -4.23 -3.58
CA GLN A 122 -9.26 -5.43 -2.88
C GLN A 122 -8.43 -5.59 -1.62
N ARG A 123 -9.05 -6.01 -0.53
CA ARG A 123 -8.36 -6.32 0.71
C ARG A 123 -8.26 -7.82 0.89
N LEU A 124 -7.04 -8.28 1.12
CA LEU A 124 -6.75 -9.64 1.55
C LEU A 124 -6.37 -9.66 3.02
N VAL A 125 -6.70 -10.73 3.72
CA VAL A 125 -6.11 -11.08 5.01
C VAL A 125 -5.26 -12.30 4.81
N ILE A 126 -3.95 -12.15 5.01
CA ILE A 126 -2.95 -13.20 4.88
C ILE A 126 -2.54 -13.65 6.27
N GLU A 127 -2.46 -14.96 6.48
CA GLU A 127 -2.02 -15.61 7.71
C GLU A 127 -0.71 -16.34 7.43
N GLU A 128 0.20 -16.35 8.40
CA GLU A 128 1.45 -17.10 8.31
C GLU A 128 1.19 -18.57 7.98
N SER A 129 2.02 -19.13 7.08
CA SER A 129 1.92 -20.55 6.74
C SER A 129 2.25 -21.41 7.95
N PRO A 130 1.49 -22.49 8.20
CA PRO A 130 1.82 -23.44 9.26
C PRO A 130 3.25 -23.98 9.19
N ASP A 131 3.78 -24.11 7.98
CA ASP A 131 5.15 -24.58 7.72
C ASP A 131 6.24 -23.65 8.27
N SER A 132 5.90 -22.38 8.51
CA SER A 132 6.81 -21.36 9.03
C SER A 132 6.75 -21.18 10.54
N LEU A 133 5.83 -21.89 11.20
CA LEU A 133 5.59 -21.80 12.64
C LEU A 133 6.40 -22.89 13.38
N GLU A 134 7.09 -22.50 14.43
CA GLU A 134 7.68 -23.43 15.39
C GLU A 134 6.60 -23.86 16.38
N GLY A 135 6.67 -25.13 16.81
CA GLY A 135 5.58 -25.80 17.53
C GLY A 135 4.97 -24.98 18.67
N GLY A 136 3.64 -24.81 18.62
CA GLY A 136 2.85 -24.08 19.61
C GLY A 136 2.66 -22.59 19.37
N GLU A 137 3.24 -22.02 18.32
CA GLU A 137 3.05 -20.62 17.98
C GLU A 137 1.69 -20.39 17.29
N GLN A 138 1.04 -19.28 17.67
CA GLN A 138 -0.18 -18.84 16.98
C GLN A 138 0.17 -18.06 15.71
N PRO A 139 -0.42 -18.43 14.56
CA PRO A 139 -0.20 -17.70 13.31
C PRO A 139 -0.67 -16.27 13.41
N LYS A 140 0.15 -15.34 12.97
CA LYS A 140 -0.21 -13.92 12.88
C LYS A 140 -0.87 -13.64 11.54
N ARG A 141 -1.70 -12.61 11.53
CA ARG A 141 -2.45 -12.16 10.35
C ARG A 141 -2.08 -10.75 9.97
N MET A 142 -2.11 -10.49 8.69
CA MET A 142 -1.84 -9.18 8.13
C MET A 142 -2.83 -8.84 7.02
N SER A 143 -3.23 -7.56 6.95
CA SER A 143 -4.05 -7.06 5.86
C SER A 143 -3.17 -6.56 4.73
N VAL A 144 -3.49 -6.98 3.52
CA VAL A 144 -2.84 -6.54 2.29
C VAL A 144 -3.87 -5.86 1.41
N PHE A 145 -3.52 -4.72 0.83
CA PHE A 145 -4.36 -3.99 -0.11
C PHE A 145 -3.78 -4.13 -1.51
N LEU A 146 -4.53 -4.78 -2.38
CA LEU A 146 -4.26 -4.86 -3.80
C LEU A 146 -4.96 -3.71 -4.50
N LYS A 147 -4.31 -3.09 -5.49
CA LYS A 147 -4.83 -1.94 -6.22
C LYS A 147 -4.53 -2.07 -7.71
N GLU A 148 -5.38 -1.43 -8.52
CA GLU A 148 -5.19 -1.27 -9.96
C GLU A 148 -5.07 -2.62 -10.69
N ASP A 149 -3.93 -2.86 -11.36
CA ASP A 149 -3.64 -4.08 -12.12
C ASP A 149 -3.63 -5.38 -11.29
N LEU A 150 -3.41 -5.27 -9.98
CA LEU A 150 -3.40 -6.44 -9.08
C LEU A 150 -4.81 -6.95 -8.74
N VAL A 151 -5.86 -6.20 -9.09
CA VAL A 151 -7.27 -6.60 -8.91
C VAL A 151 -7.94 -6.98 -10.24
N ASP A 152 -7.16 -7.15 -11.31
CA ASP A 152 -7.65 -7.66 -12.59
C ASP A 152 -8.25 -9.06 -12.40
N PRO A 153 -9.35 -9.41 -13.11
CA PRO A 153 -9.96 -10.74 -13.04
C PRO A 153 -8.99 -11.90 -13.26
N LYS A 154 -7.91 -11.69 -14.01
CA LYS A 154 -6.85 -12.70 -14.21
C LYS A 154 -6.08 -13.06 -12.91
N MET A 155 -6.16 -12.21 -11.90
CA MET A 155 -5.50 -12.43 -10.61
C MET A 155 -6.44 -13.10 -9.58
N GLU A 156 -7.72 -13.26 -9.90
CA GLU A 156 -8.75 -13.73 -8.96
C GLU A 156 -8.42 -15.11 -8.40
N ASP A 157 -7.94 -16.03 -9.24
CA ASP A 157 -7.53 -17.38 -8.79
C ASP A 157 -6.41 -17.37 -7.74
N ARG A 158 -5.55 -16.33 -7.77
CA ARG A 158 -4.44 -16.20 -6.82
C ARG A 158 -4.85 -15.56 -5.50
N THR A 159 -5.98 -14.88 -5.49
CA THR A 159 -6.49 -14.14 -4.31
C THR A 159 -7.60 -14.89 -3.58
N THR A 160 -7.92 -16.09 -4.04
CA THR A 160 -8.95 -16.95 -3.43
C THR A 160 -8.51 -17.43 -2.04
N PRO A 161 -9.43 -17.45 -1.04
CA PRO A 161 -9.14 -18.01 0.27
C PRO A 161 -8.61 -19.44 0.19
N GLY A 162 -7.52 -19.72 0.91
CA GLY A 162 -6.78 -20.98 0.87
C GLY A 162 -5.55 -20.99 -0.03
N SER A 163 -5.41 -20.02 -0.92
CA SER A 163 -4.24 -19.91 -1.80
C SER A 163 -2.99 -19.50 -1.01
N LYS A 164 -1.86 -20.16 -1.27
CA LYS A 164 -0.56 -19.76 -0.76
C LYS A 164 0.01 -18.66 -1.66
N VAL A 165 0.34 -17.54 -1.08
CA VAL A 165 0.79 -16.36 -1.82
C VAL A 165 2.07 -15.79 -1.22
N ARG A 166 2.90 -15.23 -2.11
CA ARG A 166 4.00 -14.33 -1.75
C ARG A 166 3.62 -12.93 -2.20
N VAL A 167 3.66 -12.00 -1.26
CA VAL A 167 3.33 -10.59 -1.51
C VAL A 167 4.56 -9.75 -1.28
N ILE A 168 4.85 -8.89 -2.24
CA ILE A 168 5.94 -7.91 -2.20
C ILE A 168 5.30 -6.54 -2.25
N GLY A 169 5.61 -5.69 -1.29
CA GLY A 169 5.00 -4.36 -1.24
C GLY A 169 5.57 -3.49 -0.12
N VAL A 170 5.03 -2.29 0.00
CA VAL A 170 5.42 -1.32 1.02
C VAL A 170 4.56 -1.48 2.26
N LEU A 171 5.21 -1.62 3.41
CA LEU A 171 4.53 -1.67 4.69
C LEU A 171 4.05 -0.27 5.08
N LYS A 172 2.73 -0.13 5.30
CA LYS A 172 2.12 1.13 5.75
C LYS A 172 1.49 0.97 7.12
N GLU A 173 1.56 2.03 7.90
CA GLU A 173 0.82 2.10 9.15
C GLU A 173 -0.67 2.38 8.88
N VAL A 174 -1.53 1.60 9.52
CA VAL A 174 -2.95 1.90 9.61
C VAL A 174 -3.19 2.47 11.00
N PRO A 175 -3.55 3.77 11.11
CA PRO A 175 -3.83 4.36 12.41
C PRO A 175 -4.97 3.61 13.11
N VAL A 176 -4.70 3.11 14.30
CA VAL A 176 -5.72 2.52 15.16
C VAL A 176 -6.50 3.67 15.80
N PRO A 177 -7.83 3.76 15.64
CA PRO A 177 -8.60 4.75 16.36
C PRO A 177 -8.44 4.49 17.86
N LEU A 178 -8.00 5.49 18.60
CA LEU A 178 -7.99 5.43 20.06
C LEU A 178 -9.44 5.20 20.55
N PRO A 179 -9.67 4.27 21.47
CA PRO A 179 -10.97 4.11 22.08
C PRO A 179 -11.34 5.43 22.78
N GLN A 180 -12.53 5.95 22.44
CA GLN A 180 -13.14 7.10 23.12
C GLN A 180 -13.62 6.67 24.49
#